data_a54bd757d39ae5bc85234e02b60ed3ff
#
_entry.id   a54bd757d39ae5bc85234e02b60ed3ff
#
_cell.length_a   1.000
_cell.length_b   1.000
_cell.length_c   1.000
_cell.angle_alpha   90.00
_cell.angle_beta   90.00
_cell.angle_gamma   90.00
#
_symmetry.space_group_name_H-M   'P 1'
#
loop_
_entity.id
_entity.type
_entity.pdbx_description
1 polymer ?
#
loop_
_entity_poly.entity_id
_entity_poly.type
_entity_poly.pdbx_seq_one_letter_code
_entity_poly.pdbx_strand_id
1 'polypeptide(L)'
;MTKKFNSIERCDCNVIHEDIVNQVRDKMPQEESLYDLAELFKVFGDSTRIRILWALHEAEMCVCDIAVLLNMTQSAISHQLRVLKQANLVKNRKESKVVYYSLVDDHVREIFDQGLIHINEK
;
A
#
# COMPACT_ATOMS: atom_id res chain seq x y z
N MET A 1 -8.54 3.29 -14.80
CA MET A 1 -9.40 4.34 -15.34
C MET A 1 -8.56 5.43 -15.99
N THR A 2 -8.96 5.82 -17.15
CA THR A 2 -8.23 6.83 -17.90
C THR A 2 -8.94 8.16 -17.81
N LYS A 3 -8.18 9.19 -17.54
CA LYS A 3 -8.69 10.53 -17.47
C LYS A 3 -8.15 11.32 -18.63
N LYS A 4 -9.04 12.01 -19.31
CA LYS A 4 -8.62 12.84 -20.43
C LYS A 4 -8.49 14.28 -19.96
N PHE A 5 -7.40 14.90 -20.37
CA PHE A 5 -7.13 16.28 -20.01
C PHE A 5 -7.22 17.14 -21.25
N ASN A 6 -8.43 17.17 -21.83
CA ASN A 6 -8.66 18.01 -23.02
C ASN A 6 -8.62 19.49 -22.68
N SER A 7 -8.90 19.80 -21.42
CA SER A 7 -8.80 21.17 -20.94
C SER A 7 -8.31 21.13 -19.51
N ILE A 8 -7.57 22.12 -19.14
CA ILE A 8 -7.05 22.27 -17.80
C ILE A 8 -7.84 23.37 -17.11
N GLU A 9 -8.41 23.01 -15.98
CA GLU A 9 -9.12 23.98 -15.16
C GLU A 9 -8.13 24.89 -14.49
N ARG A 10 -8.43 26.16 -14.45
CA ARG A 10 -7.58 27.17 -13.83
C ARG A 10 -8.39 28.03 -12.90
N CYS A 11 -7.74 28.48 -11.85
CA CYS A 11 -8.34 29.44 -10.95
C CYS A 11 -8.11 30.85 -11.52
N ASP A 12 -9.20 31.60 -11.66
CA ASP A 12 -9.13 32.95 -12.22
C ASP A 12 -8.87 34.02 -11.17
N CYS A 13 -8.79 33.64 -9.90
CA CYS A 13 -8.58 34.61 -8.84
C CYS A 13 -7.10 35.04 -8.81
N ASN A 14 -6.88 36.30 -8.52
CA ASN A 14 -5.54 36.87 -8.36
C ASN A 14 -5.18 37.04 -6.90
N VAL A 15 -6.05 36.62 -6.01
CA VAL A 15 -5.87 36.81 -4.57
C VAL A 15 -5.54 35.48 -3.94
N ILE A 16 -4.46 35.45 -3.18
CA ILE A 16 -4.08 34.28 -2.41
C ILE A 16 -4.86 34.30 -1.10
N HIS A 17 -5.46 33.19 -0.77
CA HIS A 17 -6.18 33.02 0.50
C HIS A 17 -5.18 32.62 1.56
N GLU A 18 -4.50 33.59 2.13
CA GLU A 18 -3.37 33.36 3.02
C GLU A 18 -3.76 32.60 4.28
N ASP A 19 -4.96 32.83 4.80
CA ASP A 19 -5.43 32.14 5.99
C ASP A 19 -5.45 30.63 5.77
N ILE A 20 -5.98 30.21 4.62
CA ILE A 20 -6.06 28.79 4.31
C ILE A 20 -4.66 28.21 4.09
N VAL A 21 -3.82 28.93 3.36
CA VAL A 21 -2.45 28.50 3.09
C VAL A 21 -1.70 28.29 4.39
N ASN A 22 -1.78 29.27 5.29
CA ASN A 22 -1.09 29.20 6.58
C ASN A 22 -1.63 28.07 7.46
N GLN A 23 -2.94 27.89 7.47
CA GLN A 23 -3.57 26.84 8.24
C GLN A 23 -3.10 25.47 7.80
N VAL A 24 -3.06 25.24 6.49
CA VAL A 24 -2.61 23.97 5.94
C VAL A 24 -1.11 23.77 6.20
N ARG A 25 -0.33 24.83 5.96
CA ARG A 25 1.12 24.77 6.15
C ARG A 25 1.46 24.39 7.59
N ASP A 26 0.75 24.96 8.56
CA ASP A 26 1.02 24.69 9.97
C ASP A 26 0.71 23.26 10.37
N LYS A 27 -0.15 22.58 9.62
CA LYS A 27 -0.57 21.21 9.91
C LYS A 27 0.14 20.17 9.05
N MET A 28 0.95 20.60 8.11
CA MET A 28 1.64 19.65 7.26
C MET A 28 2.64 18.82 8.06
N PRO A 29 2.68 17.51 7.83
CA PRO A 29 3.73 16.70 8.43
C PRO A 29 5.10 17.11 7.91
N GLN A 30 6.14 16.62 8.55
CA GLN A 30 7.50 16.84 8.08
C GLN A 30 7.67 16.19 6.70
N GLU A 31 8.53 16.78 5.88
CA GLU A 31 8.78 16.27 4.54
C GLU A 31 9.22 14.82 4.54
N GLU A 32 10.04 14.43 5.51
CA GLU A 32 10.50 13.05 5.63
C GLU A 32 9.34 12.09 5.81
N SER A 33 8.36 12.46 6.64
CA SER A 33 7.17 11.63 6.85
C SER A 33 6.35 11.50 5.58
N LEU A 34 6.22 12.59 4.84
CA LEU A 34 5.48 12.56 3.57
C LEU A 34 6.20 11.72 2.54
N TYR A 35 7.52 11.81 2.50
CA TYR A 35 8.31 10.97 1.60
C TYR A 35 8.12 9.49 1.93
N ASP A 36 8.21 9.15 3.22
CA ASP A 36 8.05 7.77 3.65
C ASP A 36 6.66 7.24 3.35
N LEU A 37 5.64 8.10 3.51
CA LEU A 37 4.27 7.73 3.17
C LEU A 37 4.13 7.45 1.68
N ALA A 38 4.74 8.29 0.85
CA ALA A 38 4.73 8.08 -0.59
C ALA A 38 5.40 6.75 -0.97
N GLU A 39 6.52 6.42 -0.32
CA GLU A 39 7.21 5.15 -0.55
C GLU A 39 6.35 3.97 -0.14
N LEU A 40 5.62 4.10 0.97
CA LEU A 40 4.69 3.07 1.41
C LEU A 40 3.64 2.79 0.35
N PHE A 41 3.01 3.84 -0.18
CA PHE A 41 1.98 3.65 -1.20
C PHE A 41 2.55 3.12 -2.50
N LYS A 42 3.80 3.40 -2.78
CA LYS A 42 4.46 2.84 -3.95
C LYS A 42 4.60 1.32 -3.82
N VAL A 43 4.89 0.83 -2.63
CA VAL A 43 4.96 -0.61 -2.39
C VAL A 43 3.60 -1.25 -2.57
N PHE A 44 2.53 -0.60 -2.09
CA PHE A 44 1.16 -1.07 -2.33
C PHE A 44 0.78 -1.05 -3.81
N GLY A 45 1.41 -0.21 -4.61
CA GLY A 45 1.01 0.04 -5.98
C GLY A 45 1.45 -1.00 -7.00
N ASP A 46 1.66 -2.25 -6.59
CA ASP A 46 2.05 -3.33 -7.48
C ASP A 46 1.01 -4.45 -7.39
N SER A 47 0.55 -4.94 -8.54
CA SER A 47 -0.56 -5.90 -8.55
C SER A 47 -0.21 -7.22 -7.87
N THR A 48 1.01 -7.70 -8.02
CA THR A 48 1.41 -8.94 -7.35
C THR A 48 1.46 -8.75 -5.84
N ARG A 49 2.03 -7.65 -5.38
CA ARG A 49 2.10 -7.37 -3.96
C ARG A 49 0.71 -7.19 -3.36
N ILE A 50 -0.19 -6.54 -4.08
CA ILE A 50 -1.58 -6.39 -3.63
C ILE A 50 -2.25 -7.75 -3.45
N ARG A 51 -2.01 -8.69 -4.36
CA ARG A 51 -2.58 -10.03 -4.23
C ARG A 51 -2.03 -10.76 -3.02
N ILE A 52 -0.74 -10.63 -2.76
CA ILE A 52 -0.13 -11.24 -1.58
C ILE A 52 -0.73 -10.64 -0.32
N LEU A 53 -0.86 -9.33 -0.28
CA LEU A 53 -1.42 -8.65 0.89
C LEU A 53 -2.87 -9.06 1.13
N TRP A 54 -3.65 -9.23 0.05
CA TRP A 54 -5.02 -9.74 0.18
C TRP A 54 -5.03 -11.14 0.79
N ALA A 55 -4.17 -12.02 0.30
CA ALA A 55 -4.09 -13.37 0.83
C ALA A 55 -3.79 -13.34 2.34
N LEU A 56 -2.82 -12.52 2.74
CA LEU A 56 -2.43 -12.42 4.14
C LEU A 56 -3.44 -11.66 4.99
N HIS A 57 -4.27 -10.83 4.35
CA HIS A 57 -5.40 -10.19 5.02
C HIS A 57 -6.39 -11.25 5.50
N GLU A 58 -6.54 -12.33 4.72
CA GLU A 58 -7.48 -13.39 5.04
C GLU A 58 -6.91 -14.41 6.00
N ALA A 59 -5.62 -14.75 5.88
CA ALA A 59 -5.04 -15.79 6.71
C ALA A 59 -3.53 -15.72 6.69
N GLU A 60 -2.91 -16.18 7.78
CA GLU A 60 -1.49 -16.46 7.79
C GLU A 60 -1.22 -17.59 6.80
N MET A 61 -0.20 -17.46 5.96
CA MET A 61 0.10 -18.44 4.93
C MET A 61 1.59 -18.66 4.77
N CYS A 62 1.96 -19.87 4.42
CA CYS A 62 3.35 -20.16 4.10
C CYS A 62 3.64 -19.81 2.64
N VAL A 63 4.92 -19.70 2.32
CA VAL A 63 5.37 -19.30 0.98
C VAL A 63 4.82 -20.24 -0.09
N CYS A 64 4.85 -21.54 0.18
CA CYS A 64 4.36 -22.53 -0.80
C CYS A 64 2.90 -22.33 -1.14
N ASP A 65 2.09 -22.06 -0.12
CA ASP A 65 0.65 -21.91 -0.32
C ASP A 65 0.34 -20.61 -1.09
N ILE A 66 1.06 -19.55 -0.79
CA ILE A 66 0.89 -18.29 -1.55
C ILE A 66 1.26 -18.51 -3.01
N ALA A 67 2.34 -19.23 -3.26
CA ALA A 67 2.78 -19.54 -4.63
C ALA A 67 1.71 -20.31 -5.40
N VAL A 68 1.11 -21.31 -4.75
CA VAL A 68 0.02 -22.07 -5.37
C VAL A 68 -1.19 -21.18 -5.64
N LEU A 69 -1.58 -20.39 -4.64
CA LEU A 69 -2.74 -19.52 -4.76
C LEU A 69 -2.61 -18.56 -5.94
N LEU A 70 -1.44 -17.97 -6.10
CA LEU A 70 -1.22 -16.95 -7.13
C LEU A 70 -0.67 -17.52 -8.43
N ASN A 71 -0.46 -18.83 -8.48
CA ASN A 71 0.09 -19.51 -9.66
C ASN A 71 1.43 -18.91 -10.07
N MET A 72 2.32 -18.77 -9.11
CA MET A 72 3.65 -18.21 -9.33
C MET A 72 4.69 -19.12 -8.69
N THR A 73 5.94 -18.95 -9.07
CA THR A 73 7.02 -19.73 -8.47
C THR A 73 7.28 -19.28 -7.05
N GLN A 74 7.83 -20.18 -6.24
CA GLN A 74 8.21 -19.83 -4.87
C GLN A 74 9.29 -18.74 -4.86
N SER A 75 10.21 -18.77 -5.81
CA SER A 75 11.23 -17.73 -5.93
C SER A 75 10.63 -16.36 -6.13
N ALA A 76 9.65 -16.26 -7.03
CA ALA A 76 8.98 -14.98 -7.30
C ALA A 76 8.25 -14.47 -6.08
N ILE A 77 7.52 -15.36 -5.41
CA ILE A 77 6.79 -14.99 -4.18
C ILE A 77 7.77 -14.57 -3.08
N SER A 78 8.84 -15.34 -2.89
CA SER A 78 9.84 -15.01 -1.86
C SER A 78 10.46 -13.64 -2.09
N HIS A 79 10.72 -13.31 -3.35
CA HIS A 79 11.25 -11.99 -3.70
C HIS A 79 10.28 -10.87 -3.31
N GLN A 80 9.01 -11.05 -3.64
CA GLN A 80 7.99 -10.07 -3.31
C GLN A 80 7.77 -9.95 -1.81
N LEU A 81 7.80 -11.08 -1.10
CA LEU A 81 7.66 -11.06 0.35
C LEU A 81 8.83 -10.34 1.02
N ARG A 82 10.03 -10.45 0.44
CA ARG A 82 11.18 -9.72 0.96
C ARG A 82 10.96 -8.21 0.84
N VAL A 83 10.44 -7.76 -0.30
CA VAL A 83 10.11 -6.34 -0.50
C VAL A 83 9.09 -5.89 0.54
N LEU A 84 8.03 -6.67 0.74
CA LEU A 84 6.99 -6.34 1.71
C LEU A 84 7.51 -6.34 3.14
N LYS A 85 8.41 -7.24 3.47
CA LYS A 85 9.00 -7.29 4.80
C LYS A 85 9.91 -6.09 5.05
N GLN A 86 10.70 -5.71 4.05
CA GLN A 86 11.57 -4.54 4.15
C GLN A 86 10.76 -3.26 4.31
N ALA A 87 9.56 -3.22 3.74
CA ALA A 87 8.65 -2.09 3.89
C ALA A 87 7.84 -2.16 5.18
N ASN A 88 8.09 -3.18 5.99
CA ASN A 88 7.42 -3.38 7.28
C ASN A 88 5.90 -3.58 7.16
N LEU A 89 5.50 -4.26 6.10
CA LEU A 89 4.08 -4.56 5.87
C LEU A 89 3.73 -5.99 6.27
N VAL A 90 4.71 -6.89 6.22
CA VAL A 90 4.52 -8.28 6.63
C VAL A 90 5.62 -8.69 7.59
N LYS A 91 5.33 -9.72 8.36
CA LYS A 91 6.28 -10.37 9.26
C LYS A 91 6.23 -11.85 8.98
N ASN A 92 7.25 -12.56 9.42
CA ASN A 92 7.27 -14.00 9.24
C ASN A 92 7.65 -14.70 10.55
N ARG A 93 7.33 -15.98 10.58
CA ARG A 93 7.81 -16.90 11.62
C ARG A 93 8.14 -18.22 10.97
N LYS A 94 9.06 -18.91 11.56
CA LYS A 94 9.48 -20.21 11.05
C LYS A 94 9.04 -21.30 12.04
N GLU A 95 8.41 -22.32 11.50
CA GLU A 95 8.00 -23.46 12.28
C GLU A 95 8.51 -24.71 11.57
N SER A 96 9.52 -25.35 12.16
CA SER A 96 10.26 -26.42 11.52
C SER A 96 10.89 -25.89 10.22
N LYS A 97 10.54 -26.43 9.05
CA LYS A 97 11.10 -25.98 7.77
C LYS A 97 10.16 -25.03 7.03
N VAL A 98 9.02 -24.70 7.64
CA VAL A 98 8.00 -23.91 6.98
C VAL A 98 8.10 -22.47 7.45
N VAL A 99 8.04 -21.53 6.50
CA VAL A 99 8.05 -20.10 6.80
C VAL A 99 6.66 -19.56 6.54
N TYR A 100 6.03 -19.04 7.59
CA TYR A 100 4.70 -18.45 7.52
C TYR A 100 4.81 -16.93 7.53
N TYR A 101 3.96 -16.30 6.73
CA TYR A 101 3.88 -14.84 6.67
C TYR A 101 2.51 -14.36 7.12
N SER A 102 2.49 -13.17 7.70
CA SER A 102 1.24 -12.52 8.12
C SER A 102 1.44 -11.01 8.03
N LEU A 103 0.34 -10.27 8.05
CA LEU A 103 0.41 -8.81 8.08
C LEU A 103 1.04 -8.36 9.40
N VAL A 104 1.81 -7.28 9.35
CA VAL A 104 2.56 -6.84 10.52
C VAL A 104 1.63 -6.35 11.64
N ASP A 105 0.53 -5.70 11.29
CA ASP A 105 -0.43 -5.18 12.25
C ASP A 105 -1.76 -4.84 11.57
N ASP A 106 -2.69 -4.33 12.38
CA ASP A 106 -4.02 -3.98 11.88
C ASP A 106 -4.01 -2.72 11.01
N HIS A 107 -3.00 -1.89 11.11
CA HIS A 107 -2.91 -0.69 10.26
C HIS A 107 -2.85 -1.08 8.78
N VAL A 108 -2.07 -2.11 8.48
CA VAL A 108 -1.95 -2.59 7.09
C VAL A 108 -3.30 -3.09 6.60
N ARG A 109 -4.00 -3.83 7.46
CA ARG A 109 -5.34 -4.34 7.14
C ARG A 109 -6.31 -3.20 6.85
N GLU A 110 -6.28 -2.17 7.69
CA GLU A 110 -7.18 -1.02 7.55
C GLU A 110 -6.93 -0.25 6.26
N ILE A 111 -5.66 -0.05 5.89
CA ILE A 111 -5.33 0.63 4.65
C ILE A 111 -5.91 -0.13 3.46
N PHE A 112 -5.72 -1.45 3.48
CA PHE A 112 -6.24 -2.32 2.42
C PHE A 112 -7.76 -2.25 2.34
N ASP A 113 -8.43 -2.37 3.48
CA ASP A 113 -9.89 -2.34 3.55
C ASP A 113 -10.45 -1.03 3.06
N GLN A 114 -9.88 0.09 3.50
CA GLN A 114 -10.36 1.40 3.07
C GLN A 114 -10.18 1.60 1.57
N GLY A 115 -9.06 1.11 1.03
CA GLY A 115 -8.83 1.18 -0.40
C GLY A 115 -9.89 0.42 -1.19
N LEU A 116 -10.20 -0.80 -0.75
CA LEU A 116 -11.23 -1.62 -1.41
C LEU A 116 -12.60 -0.97 -1.32
N ILE A 117 -12.96 -0.46 -0.14
CA ILE A 117 -14.23 0.23 0.03
C ILE A 117 -14.33 1.39 -0.94
N HIS A 118 -13.27 2.18 -1.02
CA HIS A 118 -13.25 3.36 -1.87
C HIS A 118 -13.45 3.03 -3.34
N ILE A 119 -12.72 2.04 -3.85
CA ILE A 119 -12.83 1.71 -5.28
C ILE A 119 -14.14 1.03 -5.64
N ASN A 120 -14.83 0.45 -4.66
CA ASN A 120 -16.12 -0.21 -4.89
C ASN A 120 -17.31 0.72 -4.67
N GLU A 121 -17.08 1.95 -4.25
CA GLU A 121 -18.15 2.95 -4.14
C GLU A 121 -18.62 3.37 -5.52
N LYS A 122 -19.91 3.59 -5.61
CA LYS A 122 -20.54 4.04 -6.85
C LYS A 122 -20.99 5.48 -6.76
#